data_f40279a28e462dc47673114321a34a23
#
_entry.id   f40279a28e462dc47673114321a34a23
#
_cell.length_a   1.000
_cell.length_b   1.000
_cell.length_c   1.000
_cell.angle_alpha   90.00
_cell.angle_beta   90.00
_cell.angle_gamma   90.00
#
_symmetry.space_group_name_H-M   'P 1'
#
loop_
_entity.id
_entity.type
_entity.pdbx_description
1 polymer ?
#
loop_
_entity_poly.entity_id
_entity_poly.type
_entity_poly.pdbx_seq_one_letter_code
_entity_poly.pdbx_strand_id
1 'polypeptide(L)'
;MTAMVLVVGMLAGCSNKGSSDGSTSTKKEDISEINLTYVKAPLNVPSIIQKQDDLFGKEFSKDNIAVNFHEITSGPDQTQALAAGELDFLHALGGTSAIIAASNGVDLKILNTYSRSPKGFMILTNNDSIKSAADLKGKKVAGPKGTVLHQVLIAALDKAGFTENDVEFINMGIPEATSALAEGSVDAALIAGPTALKAINAGSTVVTTGEGLVDGIIVTAVSTKFAEKHPDIVKRFMNVEKETLKYINDNKDEALEKVSKEVGLTIDQTKEMYSWYDFSMDITDKDMEELEKTQDFLIKNEMQENKVNIKDLIYTQK
;
A
#
# COMPACT_ATOMS: atom_id res chain seq x y z
N MET A 1 -62.46 17.99 -27.64
CA MET A 1 -63.05 17.21 -28.74
C MET A 1 -61.92 16.36 -29.32
N THR A 2 -62.06 15.10 -29.10
CA THR A 2 -62.03 13.94 -30.02
C THR A 2 -60.59 13.46 -30.32
N ALA A 3 -60.21 12.23 -30.26
CA ALA A 3 -60.88 10.93 -29.96
C ALA A 3 -59.81 9.90 -29.56
N MET A 4 -60.24 9.02 -28.73
CA MET A 4 -59.68 7.80 -28.27
C MET A 4 -59.74 6.73 -29.39
N VAL A 5 -58.66 5.97 -29.64
CA VAL A 5 -58.78 4.66 -30.27
C VAL A 5 -57.93 3.64 -29.52
N LEU A 6 -58.66 2.75 -28.83
CA LEU A 6 -58.20 1.49 -28.31
C LEU A 6 -58.11 0.48 -29.46
N VAL A 7 -57.01 -0.29 -29.56
CA VAL A 7 -57.01 -1.58 -30.24
C VAL A 7 -56.55 -2.64 -29.28
N VAL A 8 -57.51 -3.48 -28.90
CA VAL A 8 -57.31 -4.75 -28.21
C VAL A 8 -57.02 -5.84 -29.25
N GLY A 9 -55.94 -6.54 -29.08
CA GLY A 9 -55.62 -7.73 -29.87
C GLY A 9 -55.22 -8.89 -28.95
N MET A 10 -56.21 -9.76 -28.63
CA MET A 10 -55.98 -11.08 -28.10
C MET A 10 -55.49 -12.03 -29.20
N LEU A 11 -54.59 -12.95 -28.86
CA LEU A 11 -54.54 -14.32 -29.38
C LEU A 11 -53.48 -15.11 -28.62
N ALA A 12 -53.93 -15.99 -27.76
CA ALA A 12 -53.94 -17.42 -27.83
C ALA A 12 -52.57 -18.09 -28.03
N GLY A 13 -52.00 -18.63 -27.05
CA GLY A 13 -51.59 -19.89 -26.54
C GLY A 13 -50.96 -20.89 -27.52
N CYS A 14 -49.74 -21.33 -27.19
CA CYS A 14 -49.35 -22.73 -27.36
C CYS A 14 -48.35 -23.11 -26.28
N SER A 15 -48.79 -23.99 -25.43
CA SER A 15 -48.01 -24.76 -24.47
C SER A 15 -46.97 -25.64 -25.19
N ASN A 16 -45.71 -25.51 -24.85
CA ASN A 16 -44.75 -26.60 -25.04
C ASN A 16 -43.88 -26.76 -23.80
N LYS A 17 -44.07 -27.86 -23.07
CA LYS A 17 -43.21 -28.31 -21.98
C LYS A 17 -41.88 -28.74 -22.57
N GLY A 18 -40.87 -27.92 -22.42
CA GLY A 18 -39.49 -28.30 -22.58
C GLY A 18 -38.78 -28.02 -21.26
N SER A 19 -38.37 -29.07 -20.55
CA SER A 19 -37.45 -29.00 -19.42
C SER A 19 -36.16 -28.40 -19.93
N SER A 20 -35.87 -27.17 -19.53
CA SER A 20 -34.54 -26.59 -19.66
C SER A 20 -33.93 -26.49 -18.27
N ASP A 21 -32.93 -27.33 -18.01
CA ASP A 21 -31.95 -27.13 -16.96
C ASP A 21 -31.48 -25.67 -17.01
N GLY A 22 -31.88 -24.93 -16.03
CA GLY A 22 -31.42 -23.55 -15.81
C GLY A 22 -29.99 -23.54 -15.23
N SER A 23 -29.02 -23.85 -16.07
CA SER A 23 -27.65 -23.40 -15.78
C SER A 23 -27.65 -21.88 -15.87
N THR A 24 -27.77 -21.25 -14.75
CA THR A 24 -27.47 -19.79 -14.58
C THR A 24 -25.97 -19.62 -14.75
N SER A 25 -25.52 -19.54 -16.01
CA SER A 25 -24.21 -18.99 -16.28
C SER A 25 -24.31 -17.52 -15.89
N THR A 26 -23.81 -17.17 -14.73
CA THR A 26 -23.45 -15.79 -14.39
C THR A 26 -22.53 -15.31 -15.50
N LYS A 27 -23.02 -14.43 -16.38
CA LYS A 27 -22.16 -13.73 -17.33
C LYS A 27 -21.06 -13.08 -16.49
N LYS A 28 -19.81 -13.53 -16.71
CA LYS A 28 -18.62 -12.89 -16.19
C LYS A 28 -18.67 -11.45 -16.73
N GLU A 29 -18.70 -10.46 -15.86
CA GLU A 29 -18.57 -9.05 -16.27
C GLU A 29 -17.21 -8.94 -16.97
N ASP A 30 -17.18 -8.56 -18.25
CA ASP A 30 -15.93 -8.40 -18.99
C ASP A 30 -15.21 -7.19 -18.42
N ILE A 31 -14.02 -7.41 -17.81
CA ILE A 31 -13.11 -6.37 -17.36
C ILE A 31 -12.21 -5.97 -18.53
N SER A 32 -12.06 -4.67 -18.79
CA SER A 32 -11.20 -4.12 -19.84
C SER A 32 -9.90 -3.53 -19.32
N GLU A 33 -9.83 -3.21 -18.02
CA GLU A 33 -8.64 -2.63 -17.39
C GLU A 33 -8.51 -3.02 -15.92
N ILE A 34 -7.28 -2.98 -15.44
CA ILE A 34 -6.90 -3.12 -14.03
C ILE A 34 -6.12 -1.87 -13.64
N ASN A 35 -6.55 -1.22 -12.56
CA ASN A 35 -5.93 -0.03 -12.02
C ASN A 35 -5.22 -0.36 -10.72
N LEU A 36 -3.89 -0.14 -10.66
CA LEU A 36 -3.10 -0.43 -9.45
C LEU A 36 -2.14 0.69 -9.09
N THR A 37 -1.80 0.78 -7.81
CA THR A 37 -0.80 1.75 -7.36
C THR A 37 0.62 1.33 -7.77
N TYR A 38 1.45 2.34 -8.04
CA TYR A 38 2.88 2.21 -8.24
C TYR A 38 3.62 3.13 -7.27
N VAL A 39 4.48 2.57 -6.43
CA VAL A 39 5.20 3.32 -5.40
C VAL A 39 6.67 2.91 -5.42
N LYS A 40 7.59 3.87 -5.55
CA LYS A 40 9.04 3.60 -5.58
C LYS A 40 9.66 3.52 -4.18
N ALA A 41 9.12 4.30 -3.25
CA ALA A 41 9.62 4.42 -1.89
C ALA A 41 8.59 3.88 -0.85
N PRO A 42 9.04 3.18 0.22
CA PRO A 42 10.40 2.69 0.44
C PRO A 42 10.88 1.79 -0.70
N LEU A 43 12.08 1.22 -0.70
CA LEU A 43 12.64 0.49 -1.85
C LEU A 43 11.73 -0.67 -2.32
N ASN A 44 10.82 -0.40 -3.26
CA ASN A 44 9.81 -1.35 -3.73
C ASN A 44 10.31 -2.13 -4.97
N VAL A 45 11.31 -2.98 -4.75
CA VAL A 45 11.99 -3.76 -5.81
C VAL A 45 11.01 -4.55 -6.68
N PRO A 46 10.03 -5.32 -6.13
CA PRO A 46 9.09 -6.06 -6.98
C PRO A 46 8.30 -5.16 -7.92
N SER A 47 7.72 -4.05 -7.42
CA SER A 47 6.92 -3.11 -8.23
C SER A 47 7.73 -2.51 -9.38
N ILE A 48 9.01 -2.17 -9.12
CA ILE A 48 9.89 -1.59 -10.12
C ILE A 48 10.15 -2.59 -11.25
N ILE A 49 10.47 -3.84 -10.91
CA ILE A 49 10.70 -4.91 -11.90
C ILE A 49 9.42 -5.21 -12.68
N GLN A 50 8.28 -5.33 -12.01
CA GLN A 50 6.98 -5.61 -12.63
C GLN A 50 6.62 -4.55 -13.67
N LYS A 51 6.86 -3.27 -13.35
CA LYS A 51 6.57 -2.17 -14.26
C LYS A 51 7.57 -2.09 -15.41
N GLN A 52 8.88 -2.16 -15.13
CA GLN A 52 9.91 -2.04 -16.16
C GLN A 52 9.88 -3.19 -17.18
N ASP A 53 9.61 -4.41 -16.70
CA ASP A 53 9.55 -5.59 -17.55
C ASP A 53 8.11 -5.87 -18.06
N ASP A 54 7.15 -4.98 -17.76
CA ASP A 54 5.73 -5.07 -18.15
C ASP A 54 5.11 -6.44 -17.82
N LEU A 55 5.36 -6.96 -16.61
CA LEU A 55 4.96 -8.32 -16.26
C LEU A 55 3.44 -8.47 -16.14
N PHE A 56 2.76 -7.48 -15.56
CA PHE A 56 1.30 -7.47 -15.49
C PHE A 56 0.67 -7.26 -16.87
N GLY A 57 1.20 -6.34 -17.69
CA GLY A 57 0.70 -6.13 -19.06
C GLY A 57 0.83 -7.39 -19.91
N LYS A 58 1.98 -8.09 -19.86
CA LYS A 58 2.18 -9.37 -20.55
C LYS A 58 1.22 -10.47 -20.11
N GLU A 59 0.85 -10.49 -18.83
CA GLU A 59 -0.11 -11.47 -18.32
C GLU A 59 -1.53 -11.16 -18.78
N PHE A 60 -1.98 -9.92 -18.64
CA PHE A 60 -3.39 -9.56 -18.81
C PHE A 60 -3.77 -9.17 -20.24
N SER A 61 -2.82 -8.76 -21.08
CA SER A 61 -3.07 -8.47 -22.51
C SER A 61 -3.59 -9.69 -23.30
N LYS A 62 -3.34 -10.91 -22.81
CA LYS A 62 -3.88 -12.16 -23.39
C LYS A 62 -5.41 -12.18 -23.46
N ASP A 63 -6.06 -11.44 -22.55
CA ASP A 63 -7.51 -11.29 -22.47
C ASP A 63 -7.98 -9.88 -22.86
N ASN A 64 -7.12 -9.09 -23.50
CA ASN A 64 -7.36 -7.68 -23.85
C ASN A 64 -7.64 -6.79 -22.64
N ILE A 65 -7.06 -7.10 -21.47
CA ILE A 65 -7.16 -6.30 -20.26
C ILE A 65 -5.95 -5.39 -20.20
N ALA A 66 -6.17 -4.07 -20.17
CA ALA A 66 -5.13 -3.07 -19.95
C ALA A 66 -4.71 -3.02 -18.47
N VAL A 67 -3.44 -2.67 -18.20
CA VAL A 67 -2.96 -2.49 -16.83
C VAL A 67 -2.42 -1.08 -16.68
N ASN A 68 -3.03 -0.32 -15.77
CA ASN A 68 -2.73 1.09 -15.53
C ASN A 68 -2.04 1.24 -14.17
N PHE A 69 -0.85 1.85 -14.17
CA PHE A 69 -0.10 2.15 -12.96
C PHE A 69 -0.33 3.60 -12.53
N HIS A 70 -0.80 3.79 -11.31
CA HIS A 70 -1.07 5.10 -10.70
C HIS A 70 -0.02 5.40 -9.63
N GLU A 71 0.78 6.45 -9.81
CA GLU A 71 1.81 6.85 -8.84
C GLU A 71 1.17 7.63 -7.69
N ILE A 72 0.74 6.91 -6.64
CA ILE A 72 0.16 7.46 -5.41
C ILE A 72 1.01 6.97 -4.23
N THR A 73 1.74 7.86 -3.60
CA THR A 73 2.75 7.52 -2.57
C THR A 73 2.19 7.47 -1.15
N SER A 74 1.08 8.16 -0.88
CA SER A 74 0.43 8.22 0.44
C SER A 74 -0.58 7.08 0.58
N GLY A 75 -0.47 6.27 1.65
CA GLY A 75 -1.43 5.20 1.93
C GLY A 75 -2.87 5.67 2.10
N PRO A 76 -3.15 6.76 2.83
CA PRO A 76 -4.49 7.36 2.88
C PRO A 76 -5.06 7.73 1.52
N ASP A 77 -4.27 8.32 0.62
CA ASP A 77 -4.72 8.69 -0.73
C ASP A 77 -5.00 7.43 -1.58
N GLN A 78 -4.16 6.38 -1.45
CA GLN A 78 -4.40 5.09 -2.09
C GLN A 78 -5.74 4.49 -1.66
N THR A 79 -6.01 4.45 -0.35
CA THR A 79 -7.26 3.87 0.18
C THR A 79 -8.49 4.71 -0.16
N GLN A 80 -8.34 6.03 -0.29
CA GLN A 80 -9.39 6.91 -0.76
C GLN A 80 -9.71 6.65 -2.24
N ALA A 81 -8.70 6.51 -3.10
CA ALA A 81 -8.89 6.19 -4.52
C ALA A 81 -9.52 4.79 -4.70
N LEU A 82 -9.13 3.80 -3.87
CA LEU A 82 -9.78 2.49 -3.84
C LEU A 82 -11.27 2.59 -3.48
N ALA A 83 -11.60 3.36 -2.43
CA ALA A 83 -12.98 3.57 -1.99
C ALA A 83 -13.82 4.30 -3.06
N ALA A 84 -13.21 5.18 -3.85
CA ALA A 84 -13.85 5.86 -4.97
C ALA A 84 -14.04 4.93 -6.19
N GLY A 85 -13.40 3.74 -6.22
CA GLY A 85 -13.43 2.81 -7.35
C GLY A 85 -12.49 3.21 -8.49
N GLU A 86 -11.51 4.08 -8.21
CA GLU A 86 -10.47 4.51 -9.17
C GLU A 86 -9.32 3.51 -9.23
N LEU A 87 -9.18 2.68 -8.20
CA LEU A 87 -8.17 1.61 -8.09
C LEU A 87 -8.83 0.28 -7.77
N ASP A 88 -8.25 -0.80 -8.29
CA ASP A 88 -8.61 -2.18 -7.99
C ASP A 88 -7.65 -2.80 -6.98
N PHE A 89 -6.34 -2.55 -7.16
CA PHE A 89 -5.27 -3.06 -6.30
C PHE A 89 -4.45 -1.93 -5.69
N LEU A 90 -4.14 -2.08 -4.40
CA LEU A 90 -3.17 -1.25 -3.69
C LEU A 90 -1.87 -2.06 -3.52
N HIS A 91 -0.95 -1.85 -4.44
CA HIS A 91 0.34 -2.52 -4.46
C HIS A 91 1.36 -1.70 -3.66
N ALA A 92 1.86 -2.28 -2.57
CA ALA A 92 2.70 -1.63 -1.58
C ALA A 92 1.97 -0.60 -0.68
N LEU A 93 0.83 -1.00 -0.09
CA LEU A 93 0.12 -0.23 0.93
C LEU A 93 0.71 -0.49 2.32
N GLY A 94 0.90 0.54 3.14
CA GLY A 94 1.28 0.37 4.55
C GLY A 94 0.20 -0.37 5.36
N GLY A 95 0.58 -1.37 6.16
CA GLY A 95 -0.33 -2.10 7.04
C GLY A 95 -1.12 -1.16 7.97
N THR A 96 -0.45 -0.14 8.50
CA THR A 96 -1.07 0.95 9.29
C THR A 96 -2.21 1.61 8.53
N SER A 97 -1.97 2.01 7.26
CA SER A 97 -3.00 2.65 6.42
C SER A 97 -4.14 1.70 6.07
N ALA A 98 -3.84 0.41 5.84
CA ALA A 98 -4.86 -0.60 5.57
C ALA A 98 -5.83 -0.77 6.75
N ILE A 99 -5.29 -0.85 7.98
CA ILE A 99 -6.08 -0.98 9.20
C ILE A 99 -6.94 0.27 9.44
N ILE A 100 -6.37 1.47 9.34
CA ILE A 100 -7.10 2.73 9.50
C ILE A 100 -8.22 2.83 8.46
N ALA A 101 -7.94 2.51 7.19
CA ALA A 101 -8.94 2.55 6.14
C ALA A 101 -10.10 1.59 6.40
N ALA A 102 -9.79 0.34 6.78
CA ALA A 102 -10.80 -0.66 7.11
C ALA A 102 -11.66 -0.23 8.32
N SER A 103 -11.06 0.38 9.34
CA SER A 103 -11.79 0.90 10.51
C SER A 103 -12.75 2.05 10.17
N ASN A 104 -12.44 2.79 9.10
CA ASN A 104 -13.27 3.84 8.53
C ASN A 104 -14.27 3.34 7.47
N GLY A 105 -14.40 2.02 7.32
CA GLY A 105 -15.39 1.39 6.44
C GLY A 105 -14.95 1.23 4.99
N VAL A 106 -13.67 1.42 4.67
CA VAL A 106 -13.16 1.09 3.33
C VAL A 106 -13.13 -0.43 3.17
N ASP A 107 -13.81 -0.92 2.15
CA ASP A 107 -13.98 -2.35 1.89
C ASP A 107 -12.80 -2.89 1.07
N LEU A 108 -11.80 -3.45 1.76
CA LEU A 108 -10.58 -4.00 1.20
C LEU A 108 -10.23 -5.37 1.79
N LYS A 109 -9.46 -6.15 1.04
CA LYS A 109 -8.82 -7.39 1.48
C LYS A 109 -7.32 -7.32 1.28
N ILE A 110 -6.54 -7.81 2.24
CA ILE A 110 -5.09 -7.99 2.17
C ILE A 110 -4.83 -9.33 1.48
N LEU A 111 -4.13 -9.30 0.34
CA LEU A 111 -3.80 -10.50 -0.43
C LEU A 111 -2.58 -11.23 0.14
N ASN A 112 -1.55 -10.45 0.45
CA ASN A 112 -0.27 -10.95 0.96
C ASN A 112 0.49 -9.82 1.66
N THR A 113 1.59 -10.16 2.34
CA THR A 113 2.62 -9.20 2.69
C THR A 113 3.42 -8.85 1.45
N TYR A 114 3.66 -7.55 1.23
CA TYR A 114 4.52 -7.06 0.16
C TYR A 114 5.98 -6.98 0.63
N SER A 115 6.20 -6.42 1.83
CA SER A 115 7.51 -6.37 2.47
C SER A 115 7.43 -6.10 3.97
N ARG A 116 8.54 -6.39 4.67
CA ARG A 116 8.79 -5.98 6.03
C ARG A 116 10.13 -5.25 6.05
N SER A 117 10.16 -4.02 6.56
CA SER A 117 11.40 -3.23 6.58
C SER A 117 11.35 -2.14 7.65
N PRO A 118 11.50 -2.49 8.94
CA PRO A 118 11.53 -1.46 9.99
C PRO A 118 12.63 -0.44 9.77
N LYS A 119 13.81 -0.86 9.29
CA LYS A 119 14.95 0.02 9.03
C LYS A 119 14.71 1.00 7.87
N GLY A 120 13.81 0.68 6.97
CA GLY A 120 13.50 1.52 5.79
C GLY A 120 12.73 2.80 6.10
N PHE A 121 12.15 2.92 7.31
CA PHE A 121 11.36 4.09 7.76
C PHE A 121 12.14 4.86 8.81
N MET A 122 12.36 6.16 8.60
CA MET A 122 13.30 6.97 9.39
C MET A 122 12.72 8.32 9.74
N ILE A 123 13.19 8.85 10.89
CA ILE A 123 13.09 10.27 11.26
C ILE A 123 14.46 10.88 11.03
N LEU A 124 14.56 11.88 10.16
CA LEU A 124 15.80 12.58 9.86
C LEU A 124 15.75 14.02 10.32
N THR A 125 16.91 14.58 10.63
CA THR A 125 17.08 15.99 11.01
C THR A 125 18.36 16.58 10.41
N ASN A 126 18.34 17.90 10.19
CA ASN A 126 19.53 18.70 9.88
C ASN A 126 19.96 19.56 11.10
N ASN A 127 19.30 19.38 12.24
CA ASN A 127 19.57 20.14 13.46
C ASN A 127 20.46 19.31 14.41
N ASP A 128 21.69 19.76 14.59
CA ASP A 128 22.68 19.10 15.45
C ASP A 128 22.28 18.95 16.91
N SER A 129 21.30 19.70 17.39
CA SER A 129 20.77 19.57 18.76
C SER A 129 19.78 18.42 18.93
N ILE A 130 19.29 17.83 17.84
CA ILE A 130 18.33 16.71 17.86
C ILE A 130 19.11 15.40 17.67
N LYS A 131 19.25 14.61 18.73
CA LYS A 131 19.98 13.32 18.72
C LYS A 131 19.08 12.13 19.01
N SER A 132 17.87 12.36 19.52
CA SER A 132 16.92 11.33 19.93
C SER A 132 15.49 11.82 19.78
N ALA A 133 14.51 10.91 19.90
CA ALA A 133 13.09 11.28 19.91
C ALA A 133 12.71 12.25 21.04
N ALA A 134 13.45 12.23 22.17
CA ALA A 134 13.20 13.15 23.27
C ALA A 134 13.49 14.62 22.89
N ASP A 135 14.41 14.86 21.97
CA ASP A 135 14.79 16.20 21.51
C ASP A 135 13.77 16.78 20.51
N LEU A 136 12.79 15.98 20.06
CA LEU A 136 11.72 16.44 19.19
C LEU A 136 10.64 17.25 19.92
N LYS A 137 10.64 17.29 21.25
CA LYS A 137 9.66 18.06 22.03
C LYS A 137 9.66 19.53 21.62
N GLY A 138 8.47 20.04 21.23
CA GLY A 138 8.27 21.42 20.75
C GLY A 138 8.87 21.71 19.37
N LYS A 139 9.29 20.68 18.63
CA LYS A 139 9.89 20.82 17.30
C LYS A 139 8.84 20.65 16.19
N LYS A 140 9.13 21.22 15.02
CA LYS A 140 8.37 21.02 13.80
C LYS A 140 8.79 19.72 13.13
N VAL A 141 7.87 18.77 13.04
CA VAL A 141 8.10 17.46 12.42
C VAL A 141 7.15 17.28 11.25
N ALA A 142 7.68 17.05 10.05
CA ALA A 142 6.88 16.91 8.84
C ALA A 142 6.86 15.47 8.32
N GLY A 143 5.70 15.04 7.78
CA GLY A 143 5.58 13.74 7.12
C GLY A 143 4.14 13.30 6.88
N PRO A 144 3.93 12.14 6.24
CA PRO A 144 2.61 11.67 5.85
C PRO A 144 1.84 11.07 7.03
N LYS A 145 0.73 11.71 7.42
CA LYS A 145 -0.16 11.25 8.50
C LYS A 145 -0.85 9.91 8.14
N GLY A 146 -1.10 9.06 9.15
CA GLY A 146 -1.82 7.80 8.97
C GLY A 146 -1.04 6.71 8.21
N THR A 147 0.29 6.81 8.19
CA THR A 147 1.19 5.86 7.52
C THR A 147 2.10 5.16 8.52
N VAL A 148 2.86 4.16 8.06
CA VAL A 148 3.94 3.52 8.86
C VAL A 148 4.95 4.56 9.38
N LEU A 149 5.30 5.59 8.59
CA LEU A 149 6.18 6.66 9.04
C LEU A 149 5.59 7.44 10.22
N HIS A 150 4.29 7.75 10.18
CA HIS A 150 3.61 8.41 11.28
C HIS A 150 3.58 7.52 12.53
N GLN A 151 3.35 6.21 12.36
CA GLN A 151 3.43 5.25 13.45
C GLN A 151 4.84 5.21 14.08
N VAL A 152 5.91 5.28 13.27
CA VAL A 152 7.29 5.36 13.78
C VAL A 152 7.49 6.60 14.65
N LEU A 153 6.99 7.77 14.23
CA LEU A 153 7.08 8.99 15.02
C LEU A 153 6.39 8.82 16.39
N ILE A 154 5.13 8.38 16.37
CA ILE A 154 4.36 8.26 17.61
C ILE A 154 4.96 7.19 18.53
N ALA A 155 5.43 6.05 17.98
CA ALA A 155 6.11 5.02 18.76
C ALA A 155 7.43 5.51 19.38
N ALA A 156 8.19 6.34 18.64
CA ALA A 156 9.42 6.93 19.14
C ALA A 156 9.15 7.95 20.26
N LEU A 157 8.11 8.77 20.11
CA LEU A 157 7.66 9.72 21.13
C LEU A 157 7.12 8.99 22.38
N ASP A 158 6.26 7.98 22.23
CA ASP A 158 5.72 7.17 23.35
C ASP A 158 6.86 6.53 24.17
N LYS A 159 7.88 5.98 23.49
CA LYS A 159 9.07 5.41 24.15
C LYS A 159 9.88 6.47 24.90
N ALA A 160 9.83 7.73 24.46
CA ALA A 160 10.47 8.89 25.14
C ALA A 160 9.57 9.52 26.21
N GLY A 161 8.34 9.04 26.42
CA GLY A 161 7.38 9.57 27.40
C GLY A 161 6.59 10.77 26.91
N PHE A 162 6.45 10.94 25.59
CA PHE A 162 5.73 12.03 24.93
C PHE A 162 4.59 11.49 24.06
N THR A 163 3.78 12.42 23.56
CA THR A 163 2.68 12.16 22.60
C THR A 163 2.87 13.00 21.35
N GLU A 164 2.04 12.81 20.31
CA GLU A 164 2.03 13.68 19.12
C GLU A 164 1.80 15.15 19.47
N ASN A 165 1.07 15.45 20.55
CA ASN A 165 0.80 16.83 21.00
C ASN A 165 2.04 17.55 21.55
N ASP A 166 3.12 16.83 21.84
CA ASP A 166 4.39 17.42 22.29
C ASP A 166 5.27 17.90 21.12
N VAL A 167 4.84 17.71 19.86
CA VAL A 167 5.51 18.19 18.65
C VAL A 167 4.53 19.00 17.79
N GLU A 168 5.04 19.91 16.95
CA GLU A 168 4.25 20.55 15.89
C GLU A 168 4.29 19.65 14.66
N PHE A 169 3.33 18.71 14.55
CA PHE A 169 3.27 17.80 13.41
C PHE A 169 2.63 18.46 12.19
N ILE A 170 3.34 18.44 11.05
CA ILE A 170 2.89 19.01 9.78
C ILE A 170 2.67 17.89 8.76
N ASN A 171 1.39 17.65 8.43
CA ASN A 171 1.05 16.61 7.46
C ASN A 171 1.41 17.04 6.03
N MET A 172 2.32 16.30 5.41
CA MET A 172 2.70 16.46 3.99
C MET A 172 3.33 15.17 3.47
N GLY A 173 3.43 15.04 2.13
CA GLY A 173 4.07 13.90 1.48
C GLY A 173 5.59 13.82 1.75
N ILE A 174 6.18 12.65 1.45
CA ILE A 174 7.64 12.44 1.64
C ILE A 174 8.47 13.43 0.81
N PRO A 175 8.15 13.74 -0.47
CA PRO A 175 8.92 14.71 -1.24
C PRO A 175 8.92 16.10 -0.63
N GLU A 176 7.74 16.59 -0.21
CA GLU A 176 7.56 17.89 0.41
C GLU A 176 8.27 17.98 1.78
N ALA A 177 8.13 16.92 2.61
CA ALA A 177 8.81 16.85 3.89
C ALA A 177 10.35 16.85 3.75
N THR A 178 10.85 16.16 2.71
CA THR A 178 12.29 16.14 2.40
C THR A 178 12.78 17.52 1.98
N SER A 179 12.02 18.23 1.14
CA SER A 179 12.34 19.60 0.72
C SER A 179 12.30 20.57 1.91
N ALA A 180 11.25 20.49 2.74
CA ALA A 180 11.09 21.30 3.94
C ALA A 180 12.26 21.10 4.94
N LEU A 181 12.74 19.86 5.10
CA LEU A 181 13.92 19.57 5.92
C LEU A 181 15.19 20.18 5.32
N ALA A 182 15.38 20.07 4.02
CA ALA A 182 16.56 20.63 3.33
C ALA A 182 16.59 22.16 3.41
N GLU A 183 15.43 22.81 3.35
CA GLU A 183 15.27 24.26 3.47
C GLU A 183 15.33 24.77 4.91
N GLY A 184 15.30 23.87 5.91
CA GLY A 184 15.28 24.23 7.33
C GLY A 184 13.95 24.83 7.81
N SER A 185 12.85 24.63 7.06
CA SER A 185 11.50 25.08 7.46
C SER A 185 10.85 24.15 8.48
N VAL A 186 11.37 22.91 8.63
CA VAL A 186 11.05 21.97 9.69
C VAL A 186 12.31 21.46 10.38
N ASP A 187 12.20 21.05 11.64
CA ASP A 187 13.31 20.56 12.46
C ASP A 187 13.65 19.09 12.17
N ALA A 188 12.63 18.28 11.82
CA ALA A 188 12.77 16.88 11.47
C ALA A 188 11.73 16.47 10.41
N ALA A 189 12.02 15.40 9.67
CA ALA A 189 11.12 14.87 8.65
C ALA A 189 11.04 13.34 8.69
N LEU A 190 9.86 12.83 8.38
CA LEU A 190 9.58 11.41 8.24
C LEU A 190 9.86 10.99 6.78
N ILE A 191 10.94 10.27 6.56
CA ILE A 191 11.45 9.94 5.23
C ILE A 191 11.72 8.43 5.16
N ALA A 192 11.61 7.85 3.97
CA ALA A 192 11.80 6.41 3.80
C ALA A 192 12.68 6.08 2.58
N GLY A 193 13.33 4.93 2.65
CA GLY A 193 14.02 4.27 1.55
C GLY A 193 15.06 5.13 0.83
N PRO A 194 15.08 5.13 -0.52
CA PRO A 194 16.08 5.85 -1.32
C PRO A 194 16.15 7.34 -1.03
N THR A 195 15.00 7.97 -0.73
CA THR A 195 14.93 9.40 -0.39
C THR A 195 15.63 9.68 0.94
N ALA A 196 15.45 8.80 1.95
CA ALA A 196 16.14 8.91 3.22
C ALA A 196 17.67 8.77 3.04
N LEU A 197 18.13 7.79 2.26
CA LEU A 197 19.57 7.60 2.00
C LEU A 197 20.18 8.80 1.28
N LYS A 198 19.46 9.39 0.31
CA LYS A 198 19.91 10.61 -0.37
C LYS A 198 20.02 11.80 0.60
N ALA A 199 19.06 11.98 1.50
CA ALA A 199 19.11 13.03 2.51
C ALA A 199 20.29 12.81 3.49
N ILE A 200 20.54 11.58 3.93
CA ILE A 200 21.70 11.23 4.77
C ILE A 200 23.01 11.54 4.05
N ASN A 201 23.14 11.18 2.76
CA ASN A 201 24.32 11.50 1.97
C ASN A 201 24.51 13.01 1.75
N ALA A 202 23.44 13.77 1.82
CA ALA A 202 23.45 15.25 1.76
C ALA A 202 23.74 15.92 3.12
N GLY A 203 23.92 15.14 4.20
CA GLY A 203 24.29 15.62 5.52
C GLY A 203 23.22 15.53 6.61
N SER A 204 22.02 15.03 6.28
CA SER A 204 21.00 14.77 7.32
C SER A 204 21.43 13.63 8.25
N THR A 205 21.04 13.73 9.53
CA THR A 205 21.32 12.70 10.54
C THR A 205 20.05 11.94 10.90
N VAL A 206 20.23 10.65 11.24
CA VAL A 206 19.13 9.77 11.66
C VAL A 206 18.86 10.01 13.14
N VAL A 207 17.63 10.44 13.48
CA VAL A 207 17.13 10.53 14.85
C VAL A 207 16.75 9.14 15.36
N THR A 208 16.00 8.39 14.55
CA THR A 208 15.64 6.99 14.79
C THR A 208 15.14 6.32 13.49
N THR A 209 15.08 4.99 13.51
CA THR A 209 14.41 4.17 12.50
C THR A 209 13.21 3.46 13.13
N GLY A 210 12.47 2.68 12.34
CA GLY A 210 11.41 1.81 12.85
C GLY A 210 11.91 0.59 13.63
N GLU A 211 13.24 0.32 13.63
CA GLU A 211 13.80 -0.84 14.32
C GLU A 211 13.52 -0.81 15.83
N GLY A 212 12.92 -1.87 16.36
CA GLY A 212 12.51 -1.97 17.76
C GLY A 212 11.33 -1.05 18.15
N LEU A 213 10.67 -0.44 17.17
CA LEU A 213 9.46 0.37 17.32
C LEU A 213 8.28 -0.23 16.56
N VAL A 214 8.46 -0.58 15.29
CA VAL A 214 7.44 -1.14 14.39
C VAL A 214 8.08 -2.16 13.45
N ASP A 215 7.35 -3.16 12.99
CA ASP A 215 7.87 -4.15 12.02
C ASP A 215 7.87 -3.59 10.57
N GLY A 216 7.20 -2.46 10.34
CA GLY A 216 7.20 -1.81 9.02
C GLY A 216 6.53 -2.67 7.95
N ILE A 217 5.40 -3.30 8.29
CA ILE A 217 4.66 -4.20 7.39
C ILE A 217 3.99 -3.40 6.27
N ILE A 218 4.31 -3.80 5.06
CA ILE A 218 3.67 -3.35 3.82
C ILE A 218 2.92 -4.52 3.23
N VAL A 219 1.75 -4.27 2.65
CA VAL A 219 0.85 -5.30 2.12
C VAL A 219 0.45 -4.98 0.67
N THR A 220 0.04 -6.02 -0.06
CA THR A 220 -0.77 -5.88 -1.27
C THR A 220 -2.23 -6.05 -0.87
N ALA A 221 -3.08 -5.11 -1.27
CA ALA A 221 -4.51 -5.16 -0.99
C ALA A 221 -5.33 -5.00 -2.28
N VAL A 222 -6.60 -5.42 -2.21
CA VAL A 222 -7.55 -5.38 -3.32
C VAL A 222 -8.91 -4.89 -2.81
N SER A 223 -9.71 -4.22 -3.66
CA SER A 223 -11.11 -3.97 -3.37
C SER A 223 -11.85 -5.30 -3.15
N THR A 224 -12.59 -5.45 -2.06
CA THR A 224 -13.38 -6.67 -1.79
C THR A 224 -14.35 -6.95 -2.93
N LYS A 225 -15.03 -5.91 -3.41
CA LYS A 225 -15.96 -6.01 -4.53
C LYS A 225 -15.27 -6.53 -5.81
N PHE A 226 -14.06 -6.05 -6.11
CA PHE A 226 -13.28 -6.53 -7.25
C PHE A 226 -12.88 -8.00 -7.05
N ALA A 227 -12.38 -8.36 -5.88
CA ALA A 227 -11.95 -9.72 -5.57
C ALA A 227 -13.09 -10.74 -5.65
N GLU A 228 -14.31 -10.36 -5.22
CA GLU A 228 -15.50 -11.20 -5.32
C GLU A 228 -15.98 -11.39 -6.75
N LYS A 229 -15.88 -10.36 -7.59
CA LYS A 229 -16.30 -10.41 -9.00
C LYS A 229 -15.29 -11.10 -9.91
N HIS A 230 -14.00 -10.92 -9.63
CA HIS A 230 -12.89 -11.34 -10.47
C HIS A 230 -11.82 -12.17 -9.73
N PRO A 231 -12.19 -13.26 -9.03
CA PRO A 231 -11.26 -14.05 -8.22
C PRO A 231 -10.13 -14.68 -9.06
N ASP A 232 -10.37 -14.95 -10.32
CA ASP A 232 -9.37 -15.43 -11.28
C ASP A 232 -8.33 -14.37 -11.64
N ILE A 233 -8.73 -13.09 -11.75
CA ILE A 233 -7.81 -11.97 -11.94
C ILE A 233 -6.92 -11.81 -10.71
N VAL A 234 -7.52 -11.85 -9.50
CA VAL A 234 -6.75 -11.78 -8.24
C VAL A 234 -5.72 -12.91 -8.17
N LYS A 235 -6.11 -14.14 -8.50
CA LYS A 235 -5.18 -15.28 -8.53
C LYS A 235 -4.02 -15.06 -9.50
N ARG A 236 -4.31 -14.57 -10.70
CA ARG A 236 -3.28 -14.29 -11.72
C ARG A 236 -2.37 -13.15 -11.30
N PHE A 237 -2.92 -12.10 -10.67
CA PHE A 237 -2.17 -11.00 -10.09
C PHE A 237 -1.15 -11.51 -9.06
N MET A 238 -1.59 -12.31 -8.09
CA MET A 238 -0.71 -12.92 -7.08
C MET A 238 0.35 -13.86 -7.71
N ASN A 239 0.02 -14.55 -8.79
CA ASN A 239 0.99 -15.36 -9.51
C ASN A 239 2.08 -14.51 -10.16
N VAL A 240 1.74 -13.36 -10.77
CA VAL A 240 2.74 -12.42 -11.30
C VAL A 240 3.66 -11.92 -10.19
N GLU A 241 3.13 -11.58 -9.01
CA GLU A 241 3.94 -11.18 -7.85
C GLU A 241 4.92 -12.29 -7.47
N LYS A 242 4.43 -13.53 -7.35
CA LYS A 242 5.25 -14.71 -6.99
C LYS A 242 6.37 -14.99 -8.00
N GLU A 243 6.04 -14.96 -9.29
CA GLU A 243 7.04 -15.16 -10.35
C GLU A 243 8.06 -14.01 -10.39
N THR A 244 7.63 -12.77 -10.08
CA THR A 244 8.53 -11.63 -9.94
C THR A 244 9.56 -11.86 -8.84
N LEU A 245 9.11 -12.31 -7.65
CA LEU A 245 10.03 -12.60 -6.53
C LEU A 245 11.00 -13.74 -6.88
N LYS A 246 10.50 -14.76 -7.57
CA LYS A 246 11.36 -15.83 -8.07
C LYS A 246 12.43 -15.31 -9.01
N TYR A 247 12.04 -14.46 -9.99
CA TYR A 247 12.99 -13.84 -10.92
C TYR A 247 14.04 -12.99 -10.19
N ILE A 248 13.61 -12.15 -9.21
CA ILE A 248 14.52 -11.32 -8.43
C ILE A 248 15.53 -12.18 -7.67
N ASN A 249 15.11 -13.29 -7.07
CA ASN A 249 15.98 -14.19 -6.33
C ASN A 249 16.97 -14.90 -7.24
N ASP A 250 16.52 -15.36 -8.41
CA ASP A 250 17.35 -16.09 -9.38
C ASP A 250 18.34 -15.15 -10.12
N ASN A 251 17.98 -13.84 -10.27
CA ASN A 251 18.73 -12.85 -11.05
C ASN A 251 18.99 -11.57 -10.25
N LYS A 252 19.39 -11.72 -8.99
CA LYS A 252 19.45 -10.62 -8.01
C LYS A 252 20.28 -9.43 -8.49
N ASP A 253 21.48 -9.66 -9.05
CA ASP A 253 22.36 -8.58 -9.48
C ASP A 253 21.76 -7.78 -10.64
N GLU A 254 21.17 -8.44 -11.63
CA GLU A 254 20.48 -7.79 -12.76
C GLU A 254 19.26 -6.99 -12.28
N ALA A 255 18.43 -7.59 -11.43
CA ALA A 255 17.24 -6.93 -10.88
C ALA A 255 17.63 -5.67 -10.08
N LEU A 256 18.64 -5.75 -9.21
CA LEU A 256 19.08 -4.62 -8.42
C LEU A 256 19.79 -3.55 -9.27
N GLU A 257 20.42 -3.90 -10.40
CA GLU A 257 20.94 -2.92 -11.34
C GLU A 257 19.81 -2.12 -12.01
N LYS A 258 18.74 -2.77 -12.45
CA LYS A 258 17.53 -2.10 -12.95
C LYS A 258 16.96 -1.14 -11.90
N VAL A 259 16.79 -1.63 -10.67
CA VAL A 259 16.23 -0.85 -9.55
C VAL A 259 17.12 0.35 -9.22
N SER A 260 18.45 0.19 -9.17
CA SER A 260 19.38 1.28 -8.85
C SER A 260 19.23 2.48 -9.82
N LYS A 261 19.05 2.20 -11.10
CA LYS A 261 18.80 3.22 -12.14
C LYS A 261 17.48 3.94 -11.91
N GLU A 262 16.41 3.20 -11.57
CA GLU A 262 15.06 3.76 -11.34
C GLU A 262 15.02 4.67 -10.12
N VAL A 263 15.67 4.27 -9.01
CA VAL A 263 15.65 5.03 -7.75
C VAL A 263 16.80 6.06 -7.66
N GLY A 264 17.75 6.04 -8.60
CA GLY A 264 18.89 6.96 -8.65
C GLY A 264 19.86 6.77 -7.49
N LEU A 265 20.19 5.51 -7.17
CA LEU A 265 21.22 5.08 -6.22
C LEU A 265 22.35 4.37 -6.97
N THR A 266 23.51 4.25 -6.32
CA THR A 266 24.55 3.31 -6.81
C THR A 266 24.10 1.87 -6.59
N ILE A 267 24.67 0.93 -7.33
CA ILE A 267 24.36 -0.50 -7.16
C ILE A 267 24.69 -0.98 -5.74
N ASP A 268 25.79 -0.50 -5.15
CA ASP A 268 26.18 -0.89 -3.78
C ASP A 268 25.20 -0.36 -2.75
N GLN A 269 24.75 0.88 -2.86
CA GLN A 269 23.70 1.46 -2.02
C GLN A 269 22.37 0.69 -2.15
N THR A 270 22.03 0.28 -3.38
CA THR A 270 20.81 -0.49 -3.63
C THR A 270 20.91 -1.88 -3.03
N LYS A 271 22.06 -2.56 -3.14
CA LYS A 271 22.32 -3.86 -2.52
C LYS A 271 22.28 -3.78 -0.99
N GLU A 272 22.89 -2.76 -0.40
CA GLU A 272 22.83 -2.52 1.03
C GLU A 272 21.39 -2.33 1.49
N MET A 273 20.67 -1.43 0.84
CA MET A 273 19.27 -1.13 1.18
C MET A 273 18.36 -2.35 0.98
N TYR A 274 18.56 -3.12 -0.08
CA TYR A 274 17.80 -4.36 -0.32
C TYR A 274 17.90 -5.33 0.86
N SER A 275 19.04 -5.37 1.54
CA SER A 275 19.25 -6.24 2.70
C SER A 275 18.40 -5.86 3.93
N TRP A 276 17.79 -4.66 3.94
CA TRP A 276 16.89 -4.21 5.01
C TRP A 276 15.46 -4.72 4.85
N TYR A 277 15.15 -5.37 3.71
CA TYR A 277 13.80 -5.77 3.32
C TYR A 277 13.66 -7.28 3.29
N ASP A 278 12.57 -7.77 3.87
CA ASP A 278 12.04 -9.10 3.62
C ASP A 278 10.83 -8.93 2.68
N PHE A 279 10.94 -9.47 1.47
CA PHE A 279 9.89 -9.44 0.44
C PHE A 279 9.08 -10.74 0.38
N SER A 280 9.13 -11.61 1.41
CA SER A 280 8.30 -12.80 1.43
C SER A 280 6.82 -12.46 1.47
N MET A 281 6.02 -13.16 0.62
CA MET A 281 4.60 -12.86 0.44
C MET A 281 3.70 -13.50 1.50
N ASP A 282 4.16 -14.53 2.19
CA ASP A 282 3.35 -15.27 3.14
C ASP A 282 2.98 -14.41 4.34
N ILE A 283 1.70 -14.36 4.67
CA ILE A 283 1.23 -13.76 5.92
C ILE A 283 1.43 -14.79 7.02
N THR A 284 2.41 -14.57 7.89
CA THR A 284 2.73 -15.47 9.00
C THR A 284 1.91 -15.14 10.24
N ASP A 285 1.90 -16.08 11.21
CA ASP A 285 1.28 -15.81 12.52
C ASP A 285 1.91 -14.59 13.21
N LYS A 286 3.22 -14.38 13.03
CA LYS A 286 3.91 -13.19 13.53
C LYS A 286 3.36 -11.91 12.88
N ASP A 287 3.10 -11.89 11.58
CA ASP A 287 2.53 -10.73 10.91
C ASP A 287 1.12 -10.42 11.42
N MET A 288 0.33 -11.45 11.66
CA MET A 288 -1.01 -11.29 12.25
C MET A 288 -0.92 -10.68 13.66
N GLU A 289 0.00 -11.15 14.50
CA GLU A 289 0.23 -10.57 15.82
C GLU A 289 0.69 -9.10 15.72
N GLU A 290 1.58 -8.78 14.78
CA GLU A 290 2.07 -7.40 14.61
C GLU A 290 0.99 -6.47 14.04
N LEU A 291 0.12 -6.94 13.16
CA LEU A 291 -1.04 -6.15 12.70
C LEU A 291 -2.05 -5.91 13.83
N GLU A 292 -2.29 -6.89 14.71
CA GLU A 292 -3.12 -6.70 15.90
C GLU A 292 -2.48 -5.69 16.88
N LYS A 293 -1.17 -5.79 17.15
CA LYS A 293 -0.43 -4.81 17.97
C LYS A 293 -0.46 -3.42 17.34
N THR A 294 -0.31 -3.34 16.02
CA THR A 294 -0.44 -2.08 15.29
C THR A 294 -1.82 -1.47 15.52
N GLN A 295 -2.89 -2.26 15.40
CA GLN A 295 -4.25 -1.79 15.69
C GLN A 295 -4.41 -1.28 17.13
N ASP A 296 -3.96 -2.07 18.12
CA ASP A 296 -4.04 -1.66 19.53
C ASP A 296 -3.25 -0.36 19.78
N PHE A 297 -2.09 -0.19 19.13
CA PHE A 297 -1.31 1.04 19.16
C PHE A 297 -2.07 2.22 18.52
N LEU A 298 -2.71 2.02 17.37
CA LEU A 298 -3.48 3.04 16.68
C LEU A 298 -4.66 3.53 17.52
N ILE A 299 -5.37 2.62 18.19
CA ILE A 299 -6.47 2.95 19.09
C ILE A 299 -5.95 3.71 20.31
N LYS A 300 -4.88 3.21 20.96
CA LYS A 300 -4.25 3.88 22.12
C LYS A 300 -3.87 5.34 21.83
N ASN A 301 -3.42 5.62 20.61
CA ASN A 301 -2.92 6.93 20.20
C ASN A 301 -3.96 7.74 19.38
N GLU A 302 -5.24 7.38 19.48
CA GLU A 302 -6.37 8.11 18.86
C GLU A 302 -6.27 8.26 17.33
N MET A 303 -5.48 7.38 16.68
CA MET A 303 -5.34 7.31 15.21
C MET A 303 -6.45 6.48 14.56
N GLN A 304 -7.15 5.67 15.35
CA GLN A 304 -8.23 4.77 14.96
C GLN A 304 -9.30 4.76 16.05
N GLU A 305 -10.57 4.90 15.66
CA GLU A 305 -11.69 4.89 16.61
C GLU A 305 -12.27 3.48 16.82
N ASN A 306 -12.48 2.75 15.73
CA ASN A 306 -13.18 1.48 15.73
C ASN A 306 -12.22 0.30 15.55
N LYS A 307 -12.30 -0.70 16.43
CA LYS A 307 -11.56 -1.95 16.26
C LYS A 307 -12.15 -2.77 15.11
N VAL A 308 -11.29 -3.31 14.24
CA VAL A 308 -11.65 -4.25 13.17
C VAL A 308 -11.09 -5.63 13.50
N ASN A 309 -11.71 -6.68 12.99
CA ASN A 309 -11.13 -8.02 13.08
C ASN A 309 -10.07 -8.16 11.96
N ILE A 310 -8.79 -8.16 12.31
CA ILE A 310 -7.68 -8.24 11.35
C ILE A 310 -7.79 -9.49 10.48
N LYS A 311 -8.28 -10.62 11.02
CA LYS A 311 -8.47 -11.87 10.26
C LYS A 311 -9.47 -11.70 9.11
N ASP A 312 -10.49 -10.85 9.31
CA ASP A 312 -11.50 -10.60 8.29
C ASP A 312 -10.96 -9.73 7.13
N LEU A 313 -9.83 -9.04 7.34
CA LEU A 313 -9.14 -8.30 6.28
C LEU A 313 -8.33 -9.21 5.35
N ILE A 314 -7.97 -10.42 5.79
CA ILE A 314 -7.15 -11.31 4.98
C ILE A 314 -8.01 -11.99 3.91
N TYR A 315 -7.53 -11.91 2.66
CA TYR A 315 -8.16 -12.59 1.54
C TYR A 315 -7.96 -14.10 1.65
N THR A 316 -9.06 -14.83 1.59
CA THR A 316 -9.03 -16.29 1.47
C THR A 316 -9.59 -16.69 0.13
N GLN A 317 -8.78 -17.36 -0.68
CA GLN A 317 -9.22 -17.88 -1.97
C GLN A 317 -10.32 -18.95 -1.72
N LYS A 318 -11.51 -18.70 -2.24
CA LYS A 318 -12.63 -19.66 -2.17
C LYS A 318 -12.48 -20.76 -3.22
#